data_1a9d3ea7587eb69d99a139f7e9bb6ffd
#
_entry.id   1a9d3ea7587eb69d99a139f7e9bb6ffd
#
_cell.length_a   1.000
_cell.length_b   1.000
_cell.length_c   1.000
_cell.angle_alpha   90.00
_cell.angle_beta   90.00
_cell.angle_gamma   90.00
#
_symmetry.space_group_name_H-M   'P 1'
#
loop_
_entity.id
_entity.type
_entity.pdbx_description
1 polymer ?
#
loop_
_entity_poly.entity_id
_entity_poly.type
_entity_poly.pdbx_seq_one_letter_code
_entity_poly.pdbx_strand_id
1 'polypeptide(L)' 'GYTTIIIEEKLDTDLSYVQDLGYTITKTKMYKTNKHVFLKKEGK' A
#
# COMPACT_ATOMS: atom_id res chain seq x y z
N GLY A 1 -10.36 11.86 9.97
CA GLY A 1 -10.09 11.57 8.58
C GLY A 1 -8.97 10.59 8.38
N TYR A 2 -8.63 10.35 7.14
CA TYR A 2 -7.55 9.44 6.79
C TYR A 2 -6.83 9.94 5.55
N THR A 3 -5.61 9.45 5.37
CA THR A 3 -4.77 9.79 4.23
C THR A 3 -4.65 8.57 3.33
N THR A 4 -4.82 8.78 2.03
CA THR A 4 -4.60 7.74 1.04
C THR A 4 -3.24 7.93 0.41
N ILE A 5 -2.45 6.86 0.35
CA ILE A 5 -1.12 6.87 -0.23
C ILE A 5 -1.06 5.79 -1.28
N ILE A 6 -0.45 6.10 -2.42
CA ILE A 6 -0.26 5.15 -3.51
C ILE A 6 1.24 4.96 -3.68
N ILE A 7 1.69 3.71 -3.60
CA ILE A 7 3.10 3.39 -3.78
C ILE A 7 3.25 2.41 -4.94
N GLU A 8 4.37 2.53 -5.65
CA GLU A 8 4.72 1.63 -6.73
C GLU A 8 5.89 0.76 -6.29
N GLU A 9 5.75 -0.56 -6.42
CA GLU A 9 6.77 -1.52 -6.00
C GLU A 9 6.84 -2.67 -7.00
N LYS A 10 7.91 -3.46 -6.89
CA LYS A 10 8.03 -4.69 -7.68
C LYS A 10 6.99 -5.69 -7.22
N LEU A 11 6.61 -6.61 -8.12
CA LEU A 11 5.55 -7.57 -7.83
C LEU A 11 5.82 -8.42 -6.61
N ASP A 12 7.09 -8.78 -6.37
CA ASP A 12 7.47 -9.66 -5.29
C ASP A 12 7.85 -8.93 -4.00
N THR A 13 7.69 -7.61 -3.96
CA THR A 13 8.02 -6.84 -2.76
C THR A 13 7.03 -7.14 -1.65
N ASP A 14 7.56 -7.49 -0.47
CA ASP A 14 6.74 -7.72 0.71
C ASP A 14 6.44 -6.38 1.38
N LEU A 15 5.16 -6.07 1.50
CA LEU A 15 4.71 -4.81 2.08
C LEU A 15 4.06 -5.00 3.45
N SER A 16 4.31 -6.15 4.10
CA SER A 16 3.71 -6.39 5.41
C SER A 16 4.12 -5.34 6.44
N TYR A 17 5.28 -4.70 6.24
CA TYR A 17 5.74 -3.68 7.17
C TYR A 17 4.81 -2.46 7.25
N VAL A 18 3.99 -2.21 6.22
CA VAL A 18 3.10 -1.05 6.24
C VAL A 18 2.04 -1.19 7.31
N GLN A 19 1.63 -2.41 7.62
CA GLN A 19 0.66 -2.65 8.68
C GLN A 19 1.25 -2.30 10.05
N ASP A 20 2.53 -2.56 10.24
CA ASP A 20 3.22 -2.19 11.47
C ASP A 20 3.30 -0.68 11.64
N LEU A 21 3.25 0.05 10.54
CA LEU A 21 3.27 1.51 10.56
C LEU A 21 1.87 2.11 10.69
N GLY A 22 0.85 1.27 10.79
CA GLY A 22 -0.53 1.74 10.94
C GLY A 22 -1.29 1.94 9.65
N TYR A 23 -0.77 1.42 8.53
CA TYR A 23 -1.45 1.53 7.25
C TYR A 23 -2.25 0.28 6.95
N THR A 24 -3.33 0.45 6.19
CA THR A 24 -4.15 -0.64 5.70
C THR A 24 -4.09 -0.63 4.18
N ILE A 25 -3.85 -1.80 3.59
CA ILE A 25 -3.87 -1.94 2.13
C ILE A 25 -5.34 -2.05 1.71
N THR A 26 -5.80 -1.09 0.91
CA THR A 26 -7.19 -1.07 0.47
C THR A 26 -7.36 -1.64 -0.93
N LYS A 27 -6.30 -1.59 -1.75
CA LYS A 27 -6.38 -2.06 -3.13
C LYS A 27 -4.98 -2.30 -3.64
N THR A 28 -4.83 -3.29 -4.51
CA THR A 28 -3.57 -3.55 -5.20
C THR A 28 -3.88 -3.72 -6.69
N LYS A 29 -3.19 -2.95 -7.53
CA LYS A 29 -3.26 -3.12 -8.98
C LYS A 29 -1.97 -3.78 -9.44
N MET A 30 -2.09 -4.93 -10.08
CA MET A 30 -0.94 -5.69 -10.56
C MET A 30 -0.68 -5.35 -12.02
N TYR A 31 0.57 -5.06 -12.33
CA TYR A 31 1.02 -4.80 -13.68
C TYR A 31 2.03 -5.88 -14.07
N LYS A 32 2.61 -5.75 -15.26
CA LYS A 32 3.47 -6.78 -15.83
C LYS A 32 4.72 -7.01 -14.97
N THR A 33 5.35 -5.95 -14.49
CA THR A 33 6.60 -6.04 -13.74
C THR A 33 6.54 -5.37 -12.38
N ASN A 34 5.45 -4.67 -12.09
CA ASN A 34 5.32 -3.93 -10.85
C ASN A 34 3.87 -3.92 -10.39
N LYS A 35 3.65 -3.33 -9.22
CA LYS A 35 2.30 -3.18 -8.68
C LYS A 35 2.14 -1.81 -8.06
N HIS A 36 0.91 -1.31 -8.08
CA HIS A 36 0.54 -0.09 -7.37
C HIS A 36 -0.32 -0.49 -6.18
N VAL A 37 0.13 -0.10 -5.00
CA VAL A 37 -0.54 -0.49 -3.74
C VAL A 37 -1.13 0.76 -3.12
N PHE A 38 -2.43 0.71 -2.85
CA PHE A 38 -3.18 1.81 -2.28
C PHE A 38 -3.28 1.58 -0.78
N LEU A 39 -2.74 2.51 -0.02
CA LEU A 39 -2.71 2.43 1.44
C LEU A 39 -3.60 3.50 2.04
N LYS A 40 -4.13 3.20 3.19
CA LYS A 40 -4.95 4.13 3.94
C LYS A 40 -4.46 4.16 5.37
N LYS A 41 -4.23 5.35 5.89
CA LYS A 41 -3.88 5.52 7.29
C LYS A 41 -4.91 6.41 7.94
N GLU A 42 -5.54 5.90 8.99
CA GLU A 42 -6.54 6.65 9.72
C GLU A 42 -5.86 7.65 10.63
N GLY A 43 -6.23 8.91 10.48
CA GLY A 43 -5.72 9.97 11.33
C GLY A 43 -6.62 10.24 12.51
N LYS A 44 -6.07 10.89 13.46
CA LYS A 44 -6.82 11.27 14.66
C LYS A 44 -6.95 12.75 14.78
#